data_922b75eeefa1891d52bd33127379dc4b
#
_entry.id   922b75eeefa1891d52bd33127379dc4b
#
_cell.length_a   1.000
_cell.length_b   1.000
_cell.length_c   1.000
_cell.angle_alpha   90.00
_cell.angle_beta   90.00
_cell.angle_gamma   90.00
#
_symmetry.space_group_name_H-M   'P 1'
#
loop_
_entity.id
_entity.type
_entity.pdbx_description
1 polymer ?
#
loop_
_entity_poly.entity_id
_entity_poly.type
_entity_poly.pdbx_seq_one_letter_code
_entity_poly.pdbx_strand_id
1 'polypeptide(L)'
;MYHRLSGPQLSWGKKVLSRLRLRGDEAVLDAGCGTGRLTAELVEALPRGRVVGIDLSQNMLAGAREHLRSQLIVPVGLVAADLLHLPFERAFDGIVSTAAFHWVLDHDRLFLELRRTLRPGGWLEAQCGGGPNVAGLRKRALALASTPEFSAFFADFREPWFYADAEGAARTLERAGFVEVVTSLEAAPTVLNNAQQYSEFVSHIILRQHLKRLPDEDLRAQFMTRLTEEAGADDPPFSLDYWRLNLTGRNPS
;
A
#
# COMPACT_ATOMS: atom_id res chain seq x y z
N MET A 1 -12.22 11.97 3.71
CA MET A 1 -12.67 11.13 2.58
C MET A 1 -11.92 9.80 2.56
N TYR A 2 -10.58 9.76 2.49
CA TYR A 2 -9.77 8.52 2.47
C TYR A 2 -10.12 7.54 3.62
N HIS A 3 -10.27 8.02 4.84
CA HIS A 3 -10.65 7.21 6.01
C HIS A 3 -11.95 6.40 5.82
N ARG A 4 -12.92 6.95 5.10
CA ARG A 4 -14.22 6.30 4.87
C ARG A 4 -14.16 5.24 3.77
N LEU A 5 -13.26 5.42 2.80
CA LEU A 5 -13.11 4.55 1.62
C LEU A 5 -12.11 3.40 1.84
N SER A 6 -11.22 3.49 2.84
CA SER A 6 -10.14 2.52 3.08
C SER A 6 -10.53 1.33 3.97
N GLY A 7 -11.81 0.92 3.99
CA GLY A 7 -12.29 -0.25 4.74
C GLY A 7 -11.56 -1.56 4.40
N PRO A 8 -11.44 -1.93 3.12
CA PRO A 8 -10.72 -3.14 2.72
C PRO A 8 -9.26 -3.15 3.18
N GLN A 9 -8.54 -2.01 3.07
CA GLN A 9 -7.15 -1.88 3.48
C GLN A 9 -6.97 -2.11 4.99
N LEU A 10 -7.91 -1.66 5.81
CA LEU A 10 -7.87 -1.90 7.24
C LEU A 10 -8.03 -3.39 7.58
N SER A 11 -8.96 -4.08 6.92
CA SER A 11 -9.17 -5.51 7.10
C SER A 11 -7.90 -6.30 6.75
N TRP A 12 -7.25 -5.95 5.64
CA TRP A 12 -5.99 -6.57 5.24
C TRP A 12 -4.86 -6.26 6.23
N GLY A 13 -4.78 -5.02 6.75
CA GLY A 13 -3.82 -4.63 7.77
C GLY A 13 -3.96 -5.45 9.06
N LYS A 14 -5.19 -5.66 9.54
CA LYS A 14 -5.47 -6.51 10.70
C LYS A 14 -5.01 -7.95 10.48
N LYS A 15 -5.17 -8.47 9.27
CA LYS A 15 -4.68 -9.81 8.89
C LYS A 15 -3.15 -9.89 8.94
N VAL A 16 -2.44 -8.82 8.56
CA VAL A 16 -0.98 -8.74 8.73
C VAL A 16 -0.62 -8.76 10.22
N LEU A 17 -1.26 -7.93 11.04
CA LEU A 17 -1.00 -7.89 12.48
C LEU A 17 -1.26 -9.23 13.16
N SER A 18 -2.30 -9.96 12.76
CA SER A 18 -2.63 -11.27 13.36
C SER A 18 -1.56 -12.35 13.14
N ARG A 19 -0.64 -12.14 12.19
CA ARG A 19 0.50 -13.05 11.92
C ARG A 19 1.70 -12.75 12.82
N LEU A 20 1.76 -11.56 13.41
CA LEU A 20 2.88 -11.13 14.25
C LEU A 20 2.85 -11.84 15.60
N ARG A 21 4.02 -12.27 16.04
CA ARG A 21 4.23 -12.79 17.40
C ARG A 21 5.05 -11.75 18.18
N LEU A 22 4.35 -10.73 18.67
CA LEU A 22 4.97 -9.63 19.41
C LEU A 22 5.13 -9.99 20.89
N ARG A 23 6.28 -9.62 21.49
CA ARG A 23 6.54 -9.71 22.93
C ARG A 23 6.02 -8.48 23.67
N GLY A 24 5.73 -7.40 22.94
CA GLY A 24 5.21 -6.14 23.45
C GLY A 24 6.28 -5.12 23.86
N ASP A 25 7.56 -5.38 23.58
CA ASP A 25 8.69 -4.49 23.90
C ASP A 25 9.55 -4.11 22.68
N GLU A 26 9.12 -4.52 21.48
CA GLU A 26 9.85 -4.28 20.24
C GLU A 26 9.82 -2.80 19.82
N ALA A 27 10.86 -2.40 19.11
CA ALA A 27 10.88 -1.20 18.29
C ALA A 27 10.43 -1.56 16.86
N VAL A 28 9.27 -1.07 16.43
CA VAL A 28 8.67 -1.41 15.13
C VAL A 28 8.55 -0.18 14.24
N LEU A 29 8.92 -0.36 12.97
CA LEU A 29 8.70 0.60 11.89
C LEU A 29 7.41 0.26 11.15
N ASP A 30 6.47 1.19 11.07
CA ASP A 30 5.32 1.14 10.15
C ASP A 30 5.69 1.87 8.86
N ALA A 31 6.08 1.09 7.85
CA ALA A 31 6.60 1.60 6.59
C ALA A 31 5.49 1.89 5.58
N GLY A 32 5.16 3.17 5.38
CA GLY A 32 4.00 3.63 4.64
C GLY A 32 2.75 3.67 5.52
N CYS A 33 2.85 4.32 6.67
CA CYS A 33 1.82 4.33 7.73
C CYS A 33 0.51 5.01 7.33
N GLY A 34 0.50 5.79 6.24
CA GLY A 34 -0.68 6.50 5.77
C GLY A 34 -1.28 7.40 6.84
N THR A 35 -2.57 7.21 7.14
CA THR A 35 -3.30 7.96 8.17
C THR A 35 -3.19 7.34 9.58
N GLY A 36 -2.25 6.43 9.82
CA GLY A 36 -1.92 5.92 11.14
C GLY A 36 -2.89 4.90 11.74
N ARG A 37 -3.81 4.34 10.95
CA ARG A 37 -4.82 3.39 11.47
C ARG A 37 -4.19 2.09 11.98
N LEU A 38 -3.25 1.52 11.21
CA LEU A 38 -2.51 0.34 11.62
C LEU A 38 -1.48 0.68 12.69
N THR A 39 -0.88 1.87 12.61
CA THR A 39 0.04 2.38 13.62
C THR A 39 -0.59 2.40 15.01
N ALA A 40 -1.87 2.81 15.14
CA ALA A 40 -2.58 2.79 16.40
C ALA A 40 -2.67 1.38 17.00
N GLU A 41 -3.07 0.40 16.19
CA GLU A 41 -3.16 -1.01 16.61
C GLU A 41 -1.79 -1.60 16.98
N LEU A 42 -0.72 -1.21 16.26
CA LEU A 42 0.66 -1.59 16.61
C LEU A 42 1.08 -1.03 17.97
N VAL A 43 0.74 0.22 18.27
CA VAL A 43 1.04 0.84 19.57
C VAL A 43 0.34 0.12 20.70
N GLU A 44 -0.93 -0.24 20.53
CA GLU A 44 -1.68 -1.03 21.53
C GLU A 44 -1.06 -2.41 21.77
N ALA A 45 -0.55 -3.04 20.70
CA ALA A 45 0.11 -4.35 20.78
C ALA A 45 1.53 -4.29 21.40
N LEU A 46 2.11 -3.09 21.53
CA LEU A 46 3.48 -2.86 21.99
C LEU A 46 3.53 -1.96 23.25
N PRO A 47 2.95 -2.37 24.39
CA PRO A 47 2.78 -1.52 25.57
C PRO A 47 4.11 -1.09 26.23
N ARG A 48 5.21 -1.77 25.98
CA ARG A 48 6.57 -1.44 26.45
C ARG A 48 7.52 -1.15 25.28
N GLY A 49 7.01 -1.27 24.07
CA GLY A 49 7.75 -1.04 22.83
C GLY A 49 7.65 0.39 22.32
N ARG A 50 8.00 0.57 21.08
CA ARG A 50 7.84 1.84 20.37
C ARG A 50 7.49 1.62 18.92
N VAL A 51 6.66 2.50 18.36
CA VAL A 51 6.32 2.51 16.95
C VAL A 51 6.77 3.82 16.32
N VAL A 52 7.37 3.72 15.14
CA VAL A 52 7.66 4.87 14.28
C VAL A 52 6.92 4.67 12.97
N GLY A 53 6.05 5.61 12.61
CA GLY A 53 5.35 5.62 11.33
C GLY A 53 6.08 6.49 10.30
N ILE A 54 6.26 5.96 9.10
CA ILE A 54 6.83 6.70 7.97
C ILE A 54 5.82 6.77 6.84
N ASP A 55 5.71 7.95 6.22
CA ASP A 55 5.01 8.13 4.95
C ASP A 55 5.68 9.24 4.15
N LEU A 56 5.65 9.13 2.82
CA LEU A 56 6.15 10.18 1.92
C LEU A 56 5.20 11.39 1.90
N SER A 57 3.90 11.15 2.11
CA SER A 57 2.85 12.16 2.01
C SER A 57 2.67 12.96 3.30
N GLN A 58 3.01 14.24 3.28
CA GLN A 58 2.76 15.17 4.38
C GLN A 58 1.27 15.20 4.79
N ASN A 59 0.36 15.09 3.81
CA ASN A 59 -1.08 15.07 4.07
C ASN A 59 -1.52 13.80 4.81
N MET A 60 -0.91 12.65 4.49
CA MET A 60 -1.16 11.41 5.22
C MET A 60 -0.66 11.52 6.65
N LEU A 61 0.55 12.06 6.87
CA LEU A 61 1.10 12.28 8.20
C LEU A 61 0.31 13.30 9.02
N ALA A 62 -0.27 14.33 8.39
CA ALA A 62 -1.18 15.25 9.07
C ALA A 62 -2.43 14.50 9.59
N GLY A 63 -3.05 13.69 8.73
CA GLY A 63 -4.16 12.83 9.14
C GLY A 63 -3.79 11.80 10.20
N ALA A 64 -2.57 11.23 10.12
CA ALA A 64 -2.05 10.32 11.14
C ALA A 64 -1.90 11.00 12.50
N ARG A 65 -1.36 12.22 12.54
CA ARG A 65 -1.23 13.00 13.79
C ARG A 65 -2.59 13.25 14.46
N GLU A 66 -3.58 13.61 13.66
CA GLU A 66 -4.94 13.85 14.15
C GLU A 66 -5.56 12.54 14.69
N HIS A 67 -5.49 11.47 13.90
CA HIS A 67 -6.04 10.16 14.27
C HIS A 67 -5.37 9.62 15.54
N LEU A 68 -4.04 9.59 15.60
CA LEU A 68 -3.30 9.03 16.73
C LEU A 68 -3.50 9.85 18.02
N ARG A 69 -3.59 11.18 17.93
CA ARG A 69 -3.90 12.02 19.09
C ARG A 69 -5.29 11.73 19.67
N SER A 70 -6.25 11.36 18.83
CA SER A 70 -7.61 11.03 19.29
C SER A 70 -7.74 9.63 19.88
N GLN A 71 -6.82 8.72 19.58
CA GLN A 71 -6.89 7.31 19.94
C GLN A 71 -5.89 6.91 21.05
N LEU A 72 -4.74 7.58 21.10
CA LEU A 72 -3.61 7.15 21.93
C LEU A 72 -3.23 8.19 22.97
N ILE A 73 -2.83 7.70 24.14
CA ILE A 73 -2.28 8.51 25.24
C ILE A 73 -0.77 8.74 25.07
N VAL A 74 -0.08 7.82 24.36
CA VAL A 74 1.37 7.86 24.17
C VAL A 74 1.74 8.52 22.83
N PRO A 75 2.83 9.30 22.78
CA PRO A 75 3.29 9.90 21.55
C PRO A 75 3.88 8.84 20.59
N VAL A 76 3.52 8.94 19.30
CA VAL A 76 4.07 8.12 18.22
C VAL A 76 5.00 8.98 17.35
N GLY A 77 6.18 8.45 17.06
CA GLY A 77 7.10 9.08 16.11
C GLY A 77 6.53 9.03 14.70
N LEU A 78 6.30 10.19 14.07
CA LEU A 78 5.89 10.27 12.68
C LEU A 78 6.94 11.02 11.86
N VAL A 79 7.46 10.38 10.81
CA VAL A 79 8.56 10.88 9.99
C VAL A 79 8.14 10.95 8.52
N ALA A 80 8.32 12.12 7.90
CA ALA A 80 8.20 12.26 6.46
C ALA A 80 9.49 11.78 5.80
N ALA A 81 9.45 10.63 5.15
CA ALA A 81 10.61 10.07 4.47
C ALA A 81 10.22 9.20 3.27
N ASP A 82 11.11 9.12 2.31
CA ASP A 82 11.05 8.17 1.21
C ASP A 82 11.58 6.81 1.68
N LEU A 83 10.84 5.75 1.38
CA LEU A 83 11.25 4.37 1.68
C LEU A 83 12.54 3.94 0.96
N LEU A 84 12.92 4.66 -0.10
CA LEU A 84 14.19 4.47 -0.80
C LEU A 84 15.38 5.16 -0.10
N HIS A 85 15.15 6.01 0.91
CA HIS A 85 16.18 6.78 1.64
C HIS A 85 15.79 6.94 3.11
N LEU A 86 15.88 5.86 3.87
CA LEU A 86 15.46 5.85 5.27
C LEU A 86 16.52 6.46 6.20
N PRO A 87 16.15 7.37 7.12
CA PRO A 87 17.09 8.03 8.04
C PRO A 87 17.43 7.17 9.29
N PHE A 88 17.37 5.85 9.16
CA PHE A 88 17.60 4.93 10.26
C PHE A 88 18.60 3.85 9.88
N GLU A 89 19.33 3.35 10.87
CA GLU A 89 20.23 2.20 10.74
C GLU A 89 20.13 1.34 11.99
N ARG A 90 19.89 0.04 11.83
CA ARG A 90 19.78 -0.96 12.90
C ARG A 90 18.95 -0.48 14.10
N ALA A 91 17.84 0.20 13.82
CA ALA A 91 17.03 0.87 14.83
C ALA A 91 15.81 0.04 15.27
N PHE A 92 15.37 -0.90 14.44
CA PHE A 92 14.10 -1.61 14.63
C PHE A 92 14.30 -3.13 14.79
N ASP A 93 13.45 -3.73 15.63
CA ASP A 93 13.35 -5.18 15.79
C ASP A 93 12.41 -5.75 14.71
N GLY A 94 11.49 -4.95 14.19
CA GLY A 94 10.56 -5.35 13.14
C GLY A 94 10.12 -4.21 12.23
N ILE A 95 9.72 -4.58 11.03
CA ILE A 95 9.07 -3.70 10.06
C ILE A 95 7.72 -4.29 9.68
N VAL A 96 6.69 -3.48 9.76
CA VAL A 96 5.36 -3.77 9.20
C VAL A 96 5.08 -2.81 8.05
N SER A 97 4.44 -3.31 7.00
CA SER A 97 3.96 -2.47 5.91
C SER A 97 2.66 -3.01 5.33
N THR A 98 1.70 -2.13 5.11
CA THR A 98 0.44 -2.52 4.46
C THR A 98 0.07 -1.54 3.36
N ALA A 99 -0.23 -2.07 2.18
CA ALA A 99 -0.67 -1.33 1.01
C ALA A 99 0.26 -0.18 0.56
N ALA A 100 1.58 -0.27 0.83
CA ALA A 100 2.55 0.76 0.51
C ALA A 100 3.56 0.36 -0.58
N PHE A 101 4.16 -0.81 -0.51
CA PHE A 101 5.32 -1.15 -1.34
C PHE A 101 5.06 -1.15 -2.85
N HIS A 102 3.86 -1.44 -3.29
CA HIS A 102 3.51 -1.35 -4.71
C HIS A 102 3.56 0.08 -5.29
N TRP A 103 3.64 1.13 -4.46
CA TRP A 103 3.89 2.50 -4.89
C TRP A 103 5.37 2.82 -5.09
N VAL A 104 6.26 1.90 -4.70
CA VAL A 104 7.71 2.03 -4.88
C VAL A 104 8.11 1.23 -6.10
N LEU A 105 8.68 1.88 -7.11
CA LEU A 105 9.01 1.20 -8.37
C LEU A 105 10.34 0.43 -8.33
N ASP A 106 11.25 0.81 -7.44
CA ASP A 106 12.57 0.16 -7.25
C ASP A 106 12.54 -0.71 -5.99
N HIS A 107 12.11 -1.96 -6.14
CA HIS A 107 12.06 -2.92 -5.04
C HIS A 107 13.44 -3.42 -4.59
N ASP A 108 14.46 -3.43 -5.47
CA ASP A 108 15.81 -3.78 -5.07
C ASP A 108 16.34 -2.75 -4.04
N ARG A 109 16.20 -1.47 -4.34
CA ARG A 109 16.60 -0.41 -3.42
C ARG A 109 15.73 -0.39 -2.15
N LEU A 110 14.41 -0.56 -2.29
CA LEU A 110 13.47 -0.61 -1.16
C LEU A 110 13.91 -1.65 -0.12
N PHE A 111 14.11 -2.89 -0.54
CA PHE A 111 14.43 -3.96 0.42
C PHE A 111 15.82 -3.85 1.01
N LEU A 112 16.80 -3.30 0.28
CA LEU A 112 18.09 -2.95 0.86
C LEU A 112 17.96 -1.90 1.97
N GLU A 113 17.19 -0.82 1.75
CA GLU A 113 16.96 0.21 2.76
C GLU A 113 16.21 -0.33 3.97
N LEU A 114 15.15 -1.11 3.76
CA LEU A 114 14.41 -1.72 4.87
C LEU A 114 15.31 -2.63 5.71
N ARG A 115 16.09 -3.50 5.07
CA ARG A 115 17.02 -4.38 5.78
C ARG A 115 18.06 -3.61 6.58
N ARG A 116 18.62 -2.52 6.03
CA ARG A 116 19.59 -1.66 6.72
C ARG A 116 19.04 -1.07 8.02
N THR A 117 17.73 -0.83 8.08
CA THR A 117 17.09 -0.28 9.29
C THR A 117 16.83 -1.32 10.38
N LEU A 118 16.82 -2.61 10.03
CA LEU A 118 16.62 -3.70 10.96
C LEU A 118 17.88 -4.03 11.74
N ARG A 119 17.70 -4.35 13.01
CA ARG A 119 18.73 -4.99 13.85
C ARG A 119 19.03 -6.39 13.32
N PRO A 120 20.20 -6.97 13.64
CA PRO A 120 20.44 -8.41 13.45
C PRO A 120 19.32 -9.23 14.08
N GLY A 121 18.83 -10.26 13.34
CA GLY A 121 17.68 -11.07 13.74
C GLY A 121 16.30 -10.39 13.60
N GLY A 122 16.25 -9.13 13.19
CA GLY A 122 15.00 -8.39 12.99
C GLY A 122 14.15 -8.95 11.84
N TRP A 123 12.86 -8.64 11.84
CA TRP A 123 11.88 -9.24 10.92
C TRP A 123 11.17 -8.19 10.05
N LEU A 124 10.74 -8.64 8.88
CA LEU A 124 9.85 -7.93 7.96
C LEU A 124 8.53 -8.71 7.84
N GLU A 125 7.40 -8.04 8.00
CA GLU A 125 6.06 -8.56 7.67
C GLU A 125 5.32 -7.51 6.86
N ALA A 126 4.99 -7.82 5.60
CA ALA A 126 4.35 -6.84 4.72
C ALA A 126 3.27 -7.46 3.84
N GLN A 127 2.31 -6.63 3.44
CA GLN A 127 1.32 -6.97 2.43
C GLN A 127 1.06 -5.76 1.52
N CYS A 128 1.11 -5.98 0.23
CA CYS A 128 0.81 -4.94 -0.76
C CYS A 128 0.02 -5.51 -1.95
N GLY A 129 -0.31 -4.70 -2.93
CA GLY A 129 -0.79 -5.18 -4.23
C GLY A 129 0.32 -5.92 -4.95
N GLY A 130 0.02 -7.07 -5.59
CA GLY A 130 1.00 -7.83 -6.34
C GLY A 130 0.38 -8.75 -7.39
N GLY A 131 1.18 -9.30 -8.28
CA GLY A 131 0.73 -10.14 -9.37
C GLY A 131 -0.31 -9.46 -10.27
N PRO A 132 -1.45 -10.11 -10.56
CA PRO A 132 -2.49 -9.53 -11.41
C PRO A 132 -3.43 -8.57 -10.67
N ASN A 133 -2.92 -7.86 -9.65
CA ASN A 133 -3.73 -6.93 -8.85
C ASN A 133 -4.45 -5.91 -9.73
N VAL A 134 -5.79 -5.85 -9.60
CA VAL A 134 -6.72 -5.00 -10.35
C VAL A 134 -6.49 -5.02 -11.86
N ALA A 135 -6.14 -6.19 -12.41
CA ALA A 135 -5.80 -6.35 -13.83
C ALA A 135 -6.95 -5.97 -14.75
N GLY A 136 -8.18 -6.32 -14.39
CA GLY A 136 -9.38 -5.97 -15.16
C GLY A 136 -9.55 -4.46 -15.27
N LEU A 137 -9.50 -3.75 -14.15
CA LEU A 137 -9.58 -2.28 -14.12
C LEU A 137 -8.43 -1.65 -14.92
N ARG A 138 -7.18 -2.12 -14.73
CA ARG A 138 -6.00 -1.60 -15.45
C ARG A 138 -6.13 -1.75 -16.95
N LYS A 139 -6.58 -2.91 -17.41
CA LYS A 139 -6.83 -3.18 -18.85
C LYS A 139 -7.84 -2.18 -19.42
N ARG A 140 -8.95 -1.95 -18.74
CA ARG A 140 -9.98 -0.98 -19.14
C ARG A 140 -9.44 0.44 -19.16
N ALA A 141 -8.76 0.86 -18.09
CA ALA A 141 -8.18 2.20 -18.00
C ALA A 141 -7.15 2.45 -19.10
N LEU A 142 -6.31 1.46 -19.44
CA LEU A 142 -5.35 1.55 -20.55
C LEU A 142 -6.04 1.61 -21.91
N ALA A 143 -7.06 0.78 -22.13
CA ALA A 143 -7.85 0.80 -23.36
C ALA A 143 -8.52 2.17 -23.58
N LEU A 144 -9.13 2.70 -22.53
CA LEU A 144 -9.79 4.01 -22.55
C LEU A 144 -8.76 5.14 -22.77
N ALA A 145 -7.64 5.11 -22.06
CA ALA A 145 -6.55 6.08 -22.21
C ALA A 145 -5.95 6.10 -23.64
N SER A 146 -6.12 5.00 -24.41
CA SER A 146 -5.63 4.88 -25.78
C SER A 146 -6.63 5.38 -26.83
N THR A 147 -7.84 5.77 -26.44
CA THR A 147 -8.84 6.31 -27.41
C THR A 147 -8.43 7.72 -27.87
N PRO A 148 -8.88 8.16 -29.07
CA PRO A 148 -8.54 9.48 -29.61
C PRO A 148 -8.82 10.64 -28.65
N GLU A 149 -9.84 10.53 -27.82
CA GLU A 149 -10.27 11.53 -26.85
C GLU A 149 -9.26 11.72 -25.71
N PHE A 150 -8.59 10.64 -25.28
CA PHE A 150 -7.70 10.68 -24.10
C PHE A 150 -6.22 10.48 -24.44
N SER A 151 -5.90 9.88 -25.58
CA SER A 151 -4.53 9.41 -25.88
C SER A 151 -3.46 10.50 -25.80
N ALA A 152 -3.77 11.73 -26.17
CA ALA A 152 -2.84 12.85 -26.07
C ALA A 152 -2.37 13.15 -24.62
N PHE A 153 -3.21 12.87 -23.63
CA PHE A 153 -2.90 13.09 -22.21
C PHE A 153 -2.09 11.94 -21.58
N PHE A 154 -2.07 10.78 -22.23
CA PHE A 154 -1.42 9.58 -21.72
C PHE A 154 -0.21 9.13 -22.54
N ALA A 155 0.23 9.89 -23.54
CA ALA A 155 1.33 9.52 -24.43
C ALA A 155 2.63 9.13 -23.70
N ASP A 156 2.96 9.81 -22.62
CA ASP A 156 4.15 9.59 -21.78
C ASP A 156 3.82 9.03 -20.40
N PHE A 157 2.56 8.61 -20.17
CA PHE A 157 2.13 8.11 -18.88
C PHE A 157 2.75 6.74 -18.59
N ARG A 158 3.30 6.63 -17.38
CA ARG A 158 3.77 5.36 -16.80
C ARG A 158 2.93 5.04 -15.58
N GLU A 159 2.58 3.78 -15.43
CA GLU A 159 1.84 3.34 -14.25
C GLU A 159 2.62 3.66 -12.97
N PRO A 160 1.94 4.21 -11.94
CA PRO A 160 2.61 4.69 -10.73
C PRO A 160 2.87 3.56 -9.70
N TRP A 161 2.66 2.31 -10.08
CA TRP A 161 2.80 1.15 -9.21
C TRP A 161 3.58 0.03 -9.89
N PHE A 162 4.18 -0.80 -9.06
CA PHE A 162 4.83 -2.04 -9.45
C PHE A 162 4.19 -3.22 -8.69
N TYR A 163 3.55 -4.13 -9.40
CA TYR A 163 2.92 -5.33 -8.86
C TYR A 163 3.82 -6.54 -9.11
N ALA A 164 4.74 -6.79 -8.17
CA ALA A 164 5.59 -7.96 -8.22
C ALA A 164 4.79 -9.25 -8.04
N ASP A 165 5.19 -10.33 -8.72
CA ASP A 165 4.74 -11.67 -8.41
C ASP A 165 5.48 -12.21 -7.16
N ALA A 166 4.98 -13.32 -6.60
CA ALA A 166 5.53 -13.88 -5.38
C ALA A 166 6.99 -14.32 -5.54
N GLU A 167 7.31 -15.00 -6.62
CA GLU A 167 8.65 -15.53 -6.87
C GLU A 167 9.67 -14.41 -7.13
N GLY A 168 9.29 -13.40 -7.93
CA GLY A 168 10.11 -12.22 -8.18
C GLY A 168 10.39 -11.42 -6.91
N ALA A 169 9.38 -11.27 -6.06
CA ALA A 169 9.53 -10.61 -4.76
C ALA A 169 10.45 -11.39 -3.81
N ALA A 170 10.35 -12.73 -3.78
CA ALA A 170 11.24 -13.56 -2.98
C ALA A 170 12.70 -13.38 -3.42
N ARG A 171 12.98 -13.50 -4.72
CA ARG A 171 14.32 -13.28 -5.25
C ARG A 171 14.88 -11.90 -4.93
N THR A 172 14.03 -10.87 -4.93
CA THR A 172 14.46 -9.49 -4.61
C THR A 172 14.78 -9.33 -3.13
N LEU A 173 13.99 -9.93 -2.24
CA LEU A 173 14.28 -9.97 -0.79
C LEU A 173 15.59 -10.71 -0.51
N GLU A 174 15.81 -11.87 -1.14
CA GLU A 174 17.03 -12.67 -1.00
C GLU A 174 18.27 -11.90 -1.50
N ARG A 175 18.17 -11.23 -2.66
CA ARG A 175 19.26 -10.36 -3.17
C ARG A 175 19.57 -9.21 -2.22
N ALA A 176 18.56 -8.65 -1.56
CA ALA A 176 18.75 -7.64 -0.51
C ALA A 176 19.39 -8.21 0.76
N GLY A 177 19.55 -9.53 0.86
CA GLY A 177 20.18 -10.25 1.97
C GLY A 177 19.24 -10.65 3.10
N PHE A 178 17.92 -10.66 2.87
CA PHE A 178 16.98 -11.30 3.79
C PHE A 178 17.11 -12.82 3.71
N VAL A 179 16.88 -13.49 4.82
CA VAL A 179 16.78 -14.94 4.97
C VAL A 179 15.39 -15.34 5.46
N GLU A 180 15.10 -16.64 5.49
CA GLU A 180 13.77 -17.15 5.88
C GLU A 180 12.64 -16.47 5.09
N VAL A 181 12.90 -16.20 3.80
CA VAL A 181 11.96 -15.48 2.94
C VAL A 181 10.77 -16.35 2.61
N VAL A 182 9.57 -15.86 2.89
CA VAL A 182 8.31 -16.47 2.46
C VAL A 182 7.45 -15.41 1.76
N THR A 183 7.00 -15.75 0.56
CA THR A 183 6.11 -14.88 -0.22
C THR A 183 4.92 -15.66 -0.74
N SER A 184 3.78 -15.02 -0.85
CA SER A 184 2.58 -15.64 -1.43
C SER A 184 1.66 -14.60 -2.05
N LEU A 185 0.91 -15.02 -3.06
CA LEU A 185 -0.19 -14.24 -3.63
C LEU A 185 -1.52 -14.77 -3.12
N GLU A 186 -2.39 -13.88 -2.69
CA GLU A 186 -3.73 -14.18 -2.19
C GLU A 186 -4.75 -13.36 -2.96
N ALA A 187 -5.75 -14.02 -3.55
CA ALA A 187 -6.90 -13.34 -4.14
C ALA A 187 -7.75 -12.68 -3.04
N ALA A 188 -8.08 -11.42 -3.24
CA ALA A 188 -8.88 -10.64 -2.31
C ALA A 188 -9.93 -9.79 -3.06
N PRO A 189 -10.78 -10.42 -3.90
CA PRO A 189 -11.74 -9.68 -4.71
C PRO A 189 -12.62 -8.81 -3.81
N THR A 190 -12.90 -7.60 -4.28
CA THR A 190 -13.69 -6.61 -3.54
C THR A 190 -14.83 -6.14 -4.42
N VAL A 191 -16.05 -6.30 -3.96
CA VAL A 191 -17.26 -5.84 -4.66
C VAL A 191 -17.75 -4.56 -3.99
N LEU A 192 -17.97 -3.51 -4.78
CA LEU A 192 -18.56 -2.26 -4.33
C LEU A 192 -20.08 -2.33 -4.53
N ASN A 193 -20.83 -1.70 -3.63
CA ASN A 193 -22.29 -1.90 -3.58
C ASN A 193 -23.05 -1.28 -4.78
N ASN A 194 -22.48 -0.28 -5.43
CA ASN A 194 -23.12 0.43 -6.55
C ASN A 194 -22.10 1.24 -7.36
N ALA A 195 -22.56 1.79 -8.48
CA ALA A 195 -21.78 2.61 -9.41
C ALA A 195 -21.12 3.83 -8.72
N GLN A 196 -21.83 4.51 -7.83
CA GLN A 196 -21.28 5.67 -7.13
C GLN A 196 -20.10 5.30 -6.24
N GLN A 197 -20.25 4.26 -5.41
CA GLN A 197 -19.15 3.79 -4.56
C GLN A 197 -17.97 3.29 -5.36
N TYR A 198 -18.22 2.60 -6.49
CA TYR A 198 -17.16 2.15 -7.39
C TYR A 198 -16.40 3.36 -7.96
N SER A 199 -17.11 4.32 -8.52
CA SER A 199 -16.50 5.53 -9.09
C SER A 199 -15.71 6.31 -8.05
N GLU A 200 -16.25 6.56 -6.86
CA GLU A 200 -15.57 7.23 -5.76
C GLU A 200 -14.32 6.47 -5.30
N PHE A 201 -14.43 5.16 -5.14
CA PHE A 201 -13.30 4.33 -4.70
C PHE A 201 -12.18 4.31 -5.74
N VAL A 202 -12.51 4.01 -7.00
CA VAL A 202 -11.53 3.90 -8.09
C VAL A 202 -10.85 5.24 -8.36
N SER A 203 -11.59 6.34 -8.39
CA SER A 203 -11.03 7.67 -8.67
C SER A 203 -10.07 8.16 -7.57
N HIS A 204 -10.38 7.90 -6.31
CA HIS A 204 -9.61 8.44 -5.20
C HIS A 204 -8.49 7.51 -4.71
N ILE A 205 -8.69 6.19 -4.82
CA ILE A 205 -7.74 5.21 -4.28
C ILE A 205 -6.82 4.65 -5.37
N ILE A 206 -7.36 4.30 -6.54
CA ILE A 206 -6.58 3.57 -7.54
C ILE A 206 -6.11 4.50 -8.66
N LEU A 207 -7.03 5.15 -9.37
CA LEU A 207 -6.72 5.90 -10.60
C LEU A 207 -6.39 7.39 -10.37
N ARG A 208 -6.12 7.80 -9.14
CA ARG A 208 -5.82 9.20 -8.83
C ARG A 208 -4.72 9.81 -9.71
N GLN A 209 -3.68 9.06 -10.03
CA GLN A 209 -2.58 9.55 -10.87
C GLN A 209 -2.98 9.61 -12.35
N HIS A 210 -3.84 8.70 -12.82
CA HIS A 210 -4.41 8.74 -14.16
C HIS A 210 -5.27 10.00 -14.32
N LEU A 211 -6.19 10.25 -13.39
CA LEU A 211 -7.09 11.41 -13.45
C LEU A 211 -6.37 12.75 -13.37
N LYS A 212 -5.20 12.82 -12.73
CA LYS A 212 -4.37 14.02 -12.72
C LYS A 212 -3.78 14.38 -14.11
N ARG A 213 -3.73 13.43 -15.04
CA ARG A 213 -3.29 13.70 -16.42
C ARG A 213 -4.35 14.48 -17.20
N LEU A 214 -5.60 14.35 -16.85
CA LEU A 214 -6.72 15.01 -17.50
C LEU A 214 -6.85 16.44 -17.00
N PRO A 215 -6.92 17.44 -17.92
CA PRO A 215 -6.79 18.85 -17.55
C PRO A 215 -7.97 19.40 -16.76
N ASP A 216 -9.18 18.91 -17.01
CA ASP A 216 -10.41 19.45 -16.44
C ASP A 216 -11.31 18.37 -15.83
N GLU A 217 -12.34 18.83 -15.12
CA GLU A 217 -13.29 17.94 -14.43
C GLU A 217 -14.21 17.18 -15.39
N ASP A 218 -14.52 17.77 -16.56
CA ASP A 218 -15.42 17.14 -17.52
C ASP A 218 -14.78 15.89 -18.14
N LEU A 219 -13.50 15.99 -18.53
CA LEU A 219 -12.74 14.83 -19.03
C LEU A 219 -12.54 13.76 -17.95
N ARG A 220 -12.29 14.18 -16.68
CA ARG A 220 -12.22 13.24 -15.56
C ARG A 220 -13.54 12.52 -15.32
N ALA A 221 -14.64 13.26 -15.36
CA ALA A 221 -15.99 12.70 -15.22
C ALA A 221 -16.31 11.72 -16.35
N GLN A 222 -16.03 12.07 -17.61
CA GLN A 222 -16.23 11.21 -18.77
C GLN A 222 -15.39 9.92 -18.67
N PHE A 223 -14.11 10.03 -18.29
CA PHE A 223 -13.23 8.88 -18.09
C PHE A 223 -13.79 7.93 -17.03
N MET A 224 -14.21 8.46 -15.89
CA MET A 224 -14.77 7.66 -14.80
C MET A 224 -16.14 7.08 -15.13
N THR A 225 -17.00 7.81 -15.85
CA THR A 225 -18.32 7.32 -16.30
C THR A 225 -18.18 6.07 -17.15
N ARG A 226 -17.33 6.12 -18.18
CA ARG A 226 -17.11 4.96 -19.06
C ARG A 226 -16.56 3.75 -18.31
N LEU A 227 -15.56 3.95 -17.44
CA LEU A 227 -15.02 2.85 -16.62
C LEU A 227 -16.08 2.25 -15.67
N THR A 228 -16.97 3.10 -15.15
CA THR A 228 -18.03 2.67 -14.23
C THR A 228 -19.12 1.89 -14.97
N GLU A 229 -19.48 2.34 -16.17
CA GLU A 229 -20.45 1.65 -17.03
C GLU A 229 -19.94 0.26 -17.41
N GLU A 230 -18.69 0.12 -17.84
CA GLU A 230 -18.07 -1.17 -18.12
C GLU A 230 -18.05 -2.09 -16.89
N ALA A 231 -17.72 -1.54 -15.72
CA ALA A 231 -17.71 -2.31 -14.46
C ALA A 231 -19.10 -2.74 -14.00
N GLY A 232 -20.14 -2.02 -14.41
CA GLY A 232 -21.54 -2.40 -14.18
C GLY A 232 -21.97 -3.65 -14.93
N ALA A 233 -21.26 -4.00 -16.01
CA ALA A 233 -21.52 -5.20 -16.82
C ALA A 233 -20.73 -6.44 -16.34
N ASP A 234 -19.90 -6.32 -15.29
CA ASP A 234 -19.18 -7.45 -14.68
C ASP A 234 -20.14 -8.39 -13.93
N ASP A 235 -19.66 -9.61 -13.68
CA ASP A 235 -20.31 -10.58 -12.80
C ASP A 235 -19.34 -11.00 -11.68
N PRO A 236 -19.54 -10.57 -10.43
CA PRO A 236 -20.55 -9.60 -10.00
C PRO A 236 -20.24 -8.15 -10.44
N PRO A 237 -21.27 -7.29 -10.61
CA PRO A 237 -21.07 -5.89 -10.97
C PRO A 237 -20.19 -5.15 -9.98
N PHE A 238 -19.41 -4.16 -10.46
CA PHE A 238 -18.54 -3.31 -9.66
C PHE A 238 -17.50 -4.08 -8.84
N SER A 239 -17.02 -5.20 -9.38
CA SER A 239 -15.98 -6.00 -8.76
C SER A 239 -14.58 -5.49 -9.12
N LEU A 240 -13.67 -5.61 -8.17
CA LEU A 240 -12.24 -5.36 -8.34
C LEU A 240 -11.47 -6.64 -7.99
N ASP A 241 -10.70 -7.12 -8.93
CA ASP A 241 -9.88 -8.32 -8.84
C ASP A 241 -8.58 -8.05 -8.06
N TYR A 242 -8.72 -7.70 -6.77
CA TYR A 242 -7.57 -7.48 -5.90
C TYR A 242 -6.77 -8.75 -5.66
N TRP A 243 -5.45 -8.62 -5.74
CA TRP A 243 -4.47 -9.62 -5.34
C TRP A 243 -3.51 -9.01 -4.33
N ARG A 244 -3.28 -9.74 -3.26
CA ARG A 244 -2.40 -9.32 -2.17
C ARG A 244 -1.13 -10.16 -2.19
N LEU A 245 0.00 -9.48 -2.34
CA LEU A 245 1.32 -10.05 -2.17
C LEU A 245 1.69 -9.96 -0.68
N ASN A 246 1.86 -11.09 -0.04
CA ASN A 246 2.37 -11.21 1.32
C ASN A 246 3.87 -11.45 1.27
N LEU A 247 4.61 -10.82 2.17
CA LEU A 247 6.07 -10.81 2.20
C LEU A 247 6.51 -10.97 3.65
N THR A 248 7.33 -11.98 3.93
CA THR A 248 8.04 -12.10 5.20
C THR A 248 9.51 -12.35 4.95
N GLY A 249 10.35 -11.96 5.91
CA GLY A 249 11.79 -12.23 5.86
C GLY A 249 12.48 -11.81 7.16
N ARG A 250 13.71 -12.27 7.34
CA ARG A 250 14.54 -11.89 8.48
C ARG A 250 15.86 -11.26 8.05
N ASN A 251 16.30 -10.25 8.79
CA ASN A 251 17.68 -9.80 8.72
C ASN A 251 18.56 -10.84 9.44
N PRO A 252 19.63 -11.36 8.82
CA PRO A 252 20.54 -12.29 9.48
C PRO A 252 21.06 -11.77 10.83
N SER A 253 21.37 -12.71 11.76
CA SER A 253 21.96 -12.42 13.07
C SER A 253 23.39 -11.95 12.97
#